data_c9787d04ceabe035661a079424ff44ad
#
_entry.id   c9787d04ceabe035661a079424ff44ad
#
_cell.length_a   1.000
_cell.length_b   1.000
_cell.length_c   1.000
_cell.angle_alpha   90.00
_cell.angle_beta   90.00
_cell.angle_gamma   90.00
#
_symmetry.space_group_name_H-M   'P 1'
#
loop_
_entity.id
_entity.type
_entity.pdbx_description
1 polymer ?
#
loop_
_entity_poly.entity_id
_entity_poly.type
_entity_poly.pdbx_seq_one_letter_code
_entity_poly.pdbx_strand_id
1 'polypeptide(L)'
;MKIYFLERKQIIPRSRSETFAFFSDAFNLEQITPPFLRFRIVTPAPIKMEAGAVIEYRLALFGAPIYWSTVIESWAPEESFVDSQTKGPYALWRHTHTFEEKGARMTLMRDLVEYGIPYGALGRMAHGLFVERWLKKIFDYRAAMIARLMEA
;
A
#
# COMPACT_ATOMS: atom_id res chain seq x y z
N MET A 1 8.75 -15.54 -14.01
CA MET A 1 8.58 -15.06 -12.62
C MET A 1 7.20 -15.45 -12.11
N LYS A 2 7.15 -15.96 -10.90
CA LYS A 2 5.86 -16.27 -10.29
C LYS A 2 5.27 -15.01 -9.68
N ILE A 3 4.00 -14.72 -9.98
CA ILE A 3 3.28 -13.58 -9.44
C ILE A 3 2.32 -14.06 -8.38
N TYR A 4 2.36 -13.42 -7.22
CA TYR A 4 1.47 -13.68 -6.09
C TYR A 4 0.47 -12.54 -5.96
N PHE A 5 -0.65 -12.82 -5.29
CA PHE A 5 -1.71 -11.84 -5.09
C PHE A 5 -2.07 -11.77 -3.61
N LEU A 6 -2.27 -10.55 -3.13
CA LEU A 6 -2.81 -10.30 -1.81
C LEU A 6 -4.00 -9.36 -1.99
N GLU A 7 -5.19 -9.81 -1.57
CA GLU A 7 -6.41 -9.01 -1.65
C GLU A 7 -6.97 -8.78 -0.26
N ARG A 8 -7.34 -7.52 0.01
CA ARG A 8 -8.01 -7.13 1.24
C ARG A 8 -9.17 -6.22 0.91
N LYS A 9 -10.29 -6.43 1.62
CA LYS A 9 -11.48 -5.59 1.53
C LYS A 9 -11.81 -5.08 2.91
N GLN A 10 -12.24 -3.83 2.99
CA GLN A 10 -12.59 -3.21 4.25
C GLN A 10 -13.73 -2.23 4.05
N ILE A 11 -14.72 -2.29 4.95
CA ILE A 11 -15.79 -1.30 4.99
C ILE A 11 -15.32 -0.15 5.88
N ILE A 12 -15.39 1.07 5.34
CA ILE A 12 -14.98 2.28 6.03
C ILE A 12 -16.22 3.14 6.28
N PRO A 13 -16.48 3.54 7.56
CA PRO A 13 -17.67 4.33 7.92
C PRO A 13 -17.50 5.82 7.59
N ARG A 14 -17.13 6.11 6.36
CA ARG A 14 -16.95 7.46 5.80
C ARG A 14 -17.42 7.47 4.37
N SER A 15 -17.73 8.66 3.86
CA SER A 15 -18.08 8.83 2.46
C SER A 15 -16.89 8.43 1.57
N ARG A 16 -17.18 8.11 0.32
CA ARG A 16 -16.13 7.79 -0.65
C ARG A 16 -15.15 8.96 -0.82
N SER A 17 -15.67 10.18 -0.85
CA SER A 17 -14.86 11.39 -0.95
C SER A 17 -13.89 11.54 0.23
N GLU A 18 -14.39 11.39 1.45
CA GLU A 18 -13.57 11.48 2.65
C GLU A 18 -12.53 10.36 2.71
N THR A 19 -12.93 9.15 2.35
CA THR A 19 -12.05 7.99 2.34
C THR A 19 -10.92 8.18 1.33
N PHE A 20 -11.27 8.57 0.10
CA PHE A 20 -10.29 8.82 -0.95
C PHE A 20 -9.33 9.94 -0.55
N ALA A 21 -9.84 11.01 0.07
CA ALA A 21 -9.01 12.13 0.53
C ALA A 21 -7.94 11.68 1.52
N PHE A 22 -8.27 10.76 2.42
CA PHE A 22 -7.28 10.21 3.35
C PHE A 22 -6.16 9.49 2.62
N PHE A 23 -6.49 8.61 1.68
CA PHE A 23 -5.51 7.82 0.93
C PHE A 23 -4.79 8.63 -0.15
N SER A 24 -5.34 9.80 -0.54
CA SER A 24 -4.71 10.72 -1.46
C SER A 24 -3.53 11.49 -0.86
N ASP A 25 -3.44 11.52 0.46
CA ASP A 25 -2.30 12.09 1.14
C ASP A 25 -1.31 10.98 1.46
N ALA A 26 -0.21 10.93 0.68
CA ALA A 26 0.79 9.88 0.83
C ALA A 26 1.39 9.82 2.24
N PHE A 27 1.48 10.95 2.96
CA PHE A 27 2.02 10.99 4.31
C PHE A 27 1.14 10.24 5.32
N ASN A 28 -0.13 10.01 5.01
CA ASN A 28 -0.99 9.18 5.85
C ASN A 28 -0.55 7.71 5.86
N LEU A 29 0.24 7.26 4.89
CA LEU A 29 0.80 5.91 4.89
C LEU A 29 1.69 5.67 6.11
N GLU A 30 2.33 6.71 6.62
CA GLU A 30 3.18 6.59 7.82
C GLU A 30 2.35 6.20 9.04
N GLN A 31 1.09 6.60 9.08
CA GLN A 31 0.18 6.31 10.20
C GLN A 31 -0.38 4.89 10.16
N ILE A 32 -0.46 4.28 8.99
CA ILE A 32 -1.06 2.95 8.79
C ILE A 32 -0.04 1.86 8.49
N THR A 33 1.24 2.18 8.58
CA THR A 33 2.34 1.23 8.38
C THR A 33 2.90 0.82 9.74
N PRO A 34 3.17 -0.48 9.97
CA PRO A 34 3.68 -0.93 11.26
C PRO A 34 4.98 -0.22 11.67
N PRO A 35 5.10 0.17 12.95
CA PRO A 35 6.31 0.85 13.44
C PRO A 35 7.61 0.08 13.22
N PHE A 36 7.58 -1.26 13.19
CA PHE A 36 8.78 -2.05 12.99
C PHE A 36 9.39 -1.91 11.60
N LEU A 37 8.61 -1.40 10.63
CA LEU A 37 9.12 -1.11 9.30
C LEU A 37 9.85 0.24 9.22
N ARG A 38 9.70 1.09 10.23
CA ARG A 38 10.31 2.43 10.26
C ARG A 38 10.09 3.19 8.96
N PHE A 39 8.88 3.10 8.45
CA PHE A 39 8.50 3.69 7.18
C PHE A 39 8.55 5.22 7.24
N ARG A 40 9.21 5.82 6.26
CA ARG A 40 9.32 7.27 6.16
C ARG A 40 9.34 7.71 4.70
N ILE A 41 8.49 8.65 4.36
CA ILE A 41 8.49 9.28 3.03
C ILE A 41 9.65 10.26 2.97
N VAL A 42 10.48 10.16 1.92
CA VAL A 42 11.65 11.00 1.67
C VAL A 42 11.30 12.15 0.75
N THR A 43 10.36 11.95 -0.18
CA THR A 43 9.89 12.99 -1.08
C THR A 43 9.34 14.18 -0.29
N PRO A 44 9.79 15.42 -0.56
CA PRO A 44 9.31 16.59 0.18
C PRO A 44 7.82 16.85 -0.02
N ALA A 45 7.16 17.31 1.05
CA ALA A 45 5.79 17.80 0.98
C ALA A 45 5.77 19.20 0.34
N PRO A 46 4.68 19.59 -0.35
CA PRO A 46 3.53 18.76 -0.70
C PRO A 46 3.79 17.85 -1.89
N ILE A 47 3.12 16.69 -1.90
CA ILE A 47 3.20 15.77 -3.04
C ILE A 47 1.90 15.88 -3.82
N LYS A 48 2.02 16.26 -5.10
CA LYS A 48 0.86 16.29 -6.00
C LYS A 48 0.57 14.89 -6.50
N MET A 49 -0.53 14.32 -6.04
CA MET A 49 -0.95 12.97 -6.40
C MET A 49 -1.68 12.98 -7.73
N GLU A 50 -1.05 12.39 -8.74
CA GLU A 50 -1.58 12.28 -10.09
C GLU A 50 -0.84 11.15 -10.80
N ALA A 51 -1.32 10.74 -11.98
CA ALA A 51 -0.59 9.77 -12.79
C ALA A 51 0.78 10.33 -13.13
N GLY A 52 1.82 9.51 -12.94
CA GLY A 52 3.20 9.90 -13.16
C GLY A 52 3.92 10.43 -11.93
N ALA A 53 3.21 10.69 -10.83
CA ALA A 53 3.84 11.13 -9.59
C ALA A 53 4.80 10.05 -9.07
N VAL A 54 5.97 10.47 -8.61
CA VAL A 54 6.98 9.56 -8.03
C VAL A 54 7.11 9.87 -6.55
N ILE A 55 7.03 8.83 -5.73
CA ILE A 55 7.16 8.94 -4.28
C ILE A 55 8.29 8.03 -3.84
N GLU A 56 9.21 8.59 -3.08
CA GLU A 56 10.36 7.86 -2.55
C GLU A 56 10.23 7.73 -1.06
N TYR A 57 10.54 6.52 -0.53
CA TYR A 57 10.51 6.30 0.90
C TYR A 57 11.59 5.31 1.32
N ARG A 58 11.83 5.32 2.63
CA ARG A 58 12.76 4.39 3.28
C ARG A 58 12.01 3.57 4.31
N LEU A 59 12.42 2.33 4.44
CA LEU A 59 11.87 1.44 5.46
C LEU A 59 12.97 0.47 5.92
N ALA A 60 12.70 -0.24 7.01
CA ALA A 60 13.58 -1.28 7.51
C ALA A 60 12.94 -2.63 7.22
N LEU A 61 13.67 -3.49 6.50
CA LEU A 61 13.24 -4.86 6.21
C LEU A 61 14.15 -5.79 6.99
N PHE A 62 13.59 -6.46 8.01
CA PHE A 62 14.36 -7.29 8.94
C PHE A 62 15.56 -6.53 9.53
N GLY A 63 15.34 -5.25 9.86
CA GLY A 63 16.38 -4.39 10.42
C GLY A 63 17.32 -3.74 9.41
N ALA A 64 17.31 -4.18 8.14
CA ALA A 64 18.15 -3.61 7.09
C ALA A 64 17.45 -2.41 6.44
N PRO A 65 18.15 -1.30 6.22
CA PRO A 65 17.57 -0.14 5.55
C PRO A 65 17.31 -0.45 4.07
N ILE A 66 16.10 -0.14 3.61
CA ILE A 66 15.68 -0.34 2.22
C ILE A 66 15.20 1.00 1.67
N TYR A 67 15.65 1.31 0.47
CA TYR A 67 15.15 2.42 -0.33
C TYR A 67 14.08 1.90 -1.28
N TRP A 68 12.97 2.64 -1.38
CA TRP A 68 11.86 2.25 -2.25
C TRP A 68 11.38 3.47 -3.03
N SER A 69 11.23 3.31 -4.33
CA SER A 69 10.64 4.33 -5.19
C SER A 69 9.42 3.74 -5.88
N THR A 70 8.34 4.51 -5.87
CA THR A 70 7.08 4.11 -6.50
C THR A 70 6.60 5.18 -7.47
N VAL A 71 5.89 4.76 -8.51
CA VAL A 71 5.22 5.65 -9.44
C VAL A 71 3.72 5.40 -9.37
N ILE A 72 2.94 6.48 -9.45
CA ILE A 72 1.49 6.37 -9.59
C ILE A 72 1.21 6.09 -11.06
N GLU A 73 0.81 4.85 -11.39
CA GLU A 73 0.52 4.47 -12.77
C GLU A 73 -0.78 5.07 -13.28
N SER A 74 -1.81 5.08 -12.43
CA SER A 74 -3.11 5.62 -12.78
C SER A 74 -3.74 6.31 -11.59
N TRP A 75 -4.55 7.30 -11.87
CA TRP A 75 -5.21 8.12 -10.87
C TRP A 75 -6.60 8.50 -11.36
N ALA A 76 -7.63 7.89 -10.78
CA ALA A 76 -9.04 8.19 -11.07
C ALA A 76 -9.68 8.71 -9.78
N PRO A 77 -9.86 10.04 -9.63
CA PRO A 77 -10.33 10.63 -8.39
C PRO A 77 -11.57 9.96 -7.82
N GLU A 78 -11.53 9.63 -6.54
CA GLU A 78 -12.57 8.96 -5.76
C GLU A 78 -12.89 7.52 -6.19
N GLU A 79 -12.34 7.04 -7.29
CA GLU A 79 -12.59 5.68 -7.78
C GLU A 79 -11.44 4.72 -7.51
N SER A 80 -10.24 5.07 -7.95
CA SER A 80 -9.10 4.16 -7.83
C SER A 80 -7.78 4.85 -8.11
N PHE A 81 -6.71 4.24 -7.63
CA PHE A 81 -5.37 4.55 -8.10
C PHE A 81 -4.48 3.31 -8.00
N VAL A 82 -3.41 3.33 -8.78
CA VAL A 82 -2.43 2.24 -8.84
C VAL A 82 -1.05 2.79 -8.60
N ASP A 83 -0.33 2.18 -7.67
CA ASP A 83 1.08 2.49 -7.46
C ASP A 83 1.94 1.26 -7.73
N SER A 84 3.11 1.49 -8.32
CA SER A 84 4.04 0.43 -8.69
C SER A 84 5.46 0.76 -8.26
N GLN A 85 6.15 -0.25 -7.74
CA GLN A 85 7.55 -0.12 -7.38
C GLN A 85 8.40 0.02 -8.64
N THR A 86 9.22 1.07 -8.68
CA THR A 86 10.24 1.23 -9.71
C THR A 86 11.63 0.86 -9.20
N LYS A 87 11.86 1.03 -7.89
CA LYS A 87 13.07 0.56 -7.19
C LYS A 87 12.67 0.05 -5.82
N GLY A 88 13.17 -1.11 -5.46
CA GLY A 88 12.86 -1.72 -4.17
C GLY A 88 13.18 -3.21 -4.13
N PRO A 89 12.78 -3.90 -3.06
CA PRO A 89 13.16 -5.28 -2.82
C PRO A 89 12.41 -6.32 -3.64
N TYR A 90 11.27 -5.97 -4.22
CA TYR A 90 10.47 -6.92 -4.99
C TYR A 90 10.90 -6.92 -6.46
N ALA A 91 10.68 -8.06 -7.12
CA ALA A 91 10.85 -8.14 -8.57
C ALA A 91 9.67 -7.45 -9.27
N LEU A 92 8.49 -7.50 -8.62
CA LEU A 92 7.28 -6.80 -9.03
C LEU A 92 6.52 -6.40 -7.79
N TRP A 93 6.00 -5.19 -7.77
CA TRP A 93 5.04 -4.74 -6.77
C TRP A 93 4.10 -3.74 -7.43
N ARG A 94 2.84 -4.12 -7.53
CA ARG A 94 1.80 -3.28 -8.10
C ARG A 94 0.57 -3.33 -7.20
N HIS A 95 0.20 -2.19 -6.67
CA HIS A 95 -0.87 -2.08 -5.69
C HIS A 95 -2.02 -1.27 -6.25
N THR A 96 -3.16 -1.92 -6.45
CA THR A 96 -4.39 -1.28 -6.91
C THR A 96 -5.30 -1.00 -5.72
N HIS A 97 -5.71 0.26 -5.59
CA HIS A 97 -6.62 0.72 -4.54
C HIS A 97 -7.93 1.12 -5.21
N THR A 98 -9.04 0.53 -4.78
CA THR A 98 -10.37 0.89 -5.29
C THR A 98 -11.29 1.31 -4.15
N PHE A 99 -12.19 2.24 -4.47
CA PHE A 99 -13.12 2.85 -3.51
C PHE A 99 -14.52 2.81 -4.10
N GLU A 100 -15.38 1.99 -3.51
CA GLU A 100 -16.75 1.82 -3.98
C GLU A 100 -17.72 2.41 -2.97
N GLU A 101 -18.59 3.31 -3.43
CA GLU A 101 -19.61 3.91 -2.58
C GLU A 101 -20.69 2.88 -2.25
N LYS A 102 -20.93 2.65 -0.97
CA LYS A 102 -21.97 1.75 -0.48
C LYS A 102 -23.09 2.48 0.24
N GLY A 103 -22.89 3.78 0.51
CA GLY A 103 -23.84 4.64 1.19
C GLY A 103 -23.23 6.01 1.42
N ALA A 104 -24.02 6.94 1.96
CA ALA A 104 -23.52 8.30 2.21
C ALA A 104 -22.31 8.36 3.14
N ARG A 105 -22.21 7.39 4.05
CA ARG A 105 -21.09 7.29 5.01
C ARG A 105 -20.59 5.84 5.08
N MET A 106 -20.50 5.20 3.93
CA MET A 106 -20.00 3.83 3.86
C MET A 106 -19.30 3.62 2.53
N THR A 107 -18.03 3.23 2.60
CA THR A 107 -17.20 2.96 1.45
C THR A 107 -16.59 1.57 1.56
N LEU A 108 -16.66 0.79 0.50
CA LEU A 108 -15.91 -0.45 0.39
C LEU A 108 -14.56 -0.12 -0.24
N MET A 109 -13.50 -0.25 0.55
CA MET A 109 -12.14 -0.12 0.06
C MET A 109 -11.57 -1.49 -0.24
N ARG A 110 -10.91 -1.62 -1.37
CA ARG A 110 -10.26 -2.85 -1.77
C ARG A 110 -8.80 -2.57 -2.11
N ASP A 111 -7.91 -3.38 -1.54
CA ASP A 111 -6.49 -3.41 -1.88
C ASP A 111 -6.22 -4.70 -2.65
N LEU A 112 -5.61 -4.59 -3.82
CA LEU A 112 -5.11 -5.74 -4.56
C LEU A 112 -3.63 -5.52 -4.84
N VAL A 113 -2.78 -6.36 -4.27
CA VAL A 113 -1.35 -6.32 -4.48
C VAL A 113 -0.93 -7.49 -5.35
N GLU A 114 -0.29 -7.17 -6.47
CA GLU A 114 0.37 -8.15 -7.32
C GLU A 114 1.86 -8.02 -7.06
N TYR A 115 2.52 -9.13 -6.66
CA TYR A 115 3.94 -9.04 -6.32
C TYR A 115 4.71 -10.29 -6.75
N GLY A 116 5.99 -10.08 -7.04
CA GLY A 116 6.93 -11.14 -7.37
C GLY A 116 8.18 -10.99 -6.52
N ILE A 117 8.78 -12.12 -6.15
CA ILE A 117 10.00 -12.17 -5.36
C ILE A 117 11.17 -12.46 -6.30
N PRO A 118 12.30 -11.74 -6.17
CA PRO A 118 13.48 -12.03 -6.98
C PRO A 118 14.14 -13.35 -6.58
N TYR A 119 15.15 -13.78 -7.35
CA TYR A 119 15.99 -14.94 -7.09
C TYR A 119 15.33 -16.31 -7.35
N GLY A 120 14.34 -16.37 -8.22
CA GLY A 120 13.78 -17.63 -8.72
C GLY A 120 13.32 -18.60 -7.63
N ALA A 121 13.86 -19.81 -7.62
CA ALA A 121 13.47 -20.85 -6.65
C ALA A 121 13.74 -20.44 -5.20
N LEU A 122 14.83 -19.72 -4.94
CA LEU A 122 15.14 -19.22 -3.60
C LEU A 122 14.09 -18.18 -3.16
N GLY A 123 13.66 -17.33 -4.07
CA GLY A 123 12.60 -16.38 -3.81
C GLY A 123 11.27 -17.04 -3.49
N ARG A 124 10.93 -18.09 -4.24
CA ARG A 124 9.69 -18.84 -3.98
C ARG A 124 9.73 -19.53 -2.61
N MET A 125 10.89 -20.06 -2.23
CA MET A 125 11.05 -20.67 -0.91
C MET A 125 10.91 -19.62 0.18
N ALA A 126 11.55 -18.46 0.03
CA ALA A 126 11.43 -17.34 0.97
C ALA A 126 9.98 -16.87 1.11
N HIS A 127 9.24 -16.84 0.00
CA HIS A 127 7.82 -16.47 0.02
C HIS A 127 7.03 -17.42 0.92
N GLY A 128 7.18 -18.72 0.73
CA GLY A 128 6.48 -19.71 1.53
C GLY A 128 6.87 -19.71 3.01
N LEU A 129 8.12 -19.38 3.32
CA LEU A 129 8.62 -19.40 4.68
C LEU A 129 8.34 -18.11 5.47
N PHE A 130 8.47 -16.93 4.84
CA PHE A 130 8.33 -15.67 5.56
C PHE A 130 7.50 -14.60 4.88
N VAL A 131 7.69 -14.36 3.58
CA VAL A 131 7.17 -13.16 2.90
C VAL A 131 5.66 -13.09 2.97
N GLU A 132 4.98 -14.20 2.72
CA GLU A 132 3.52 -14.23 2.77
C GLU A 132 2.97 -13.84 4.13
N ARG A 133 3.54 -14.41 5.20
CA ARG A 133 3.13 -14.09 6.58
C ARG A 133 3.47 -12.66 6.94
N TRP A 134 4.63 -12.20 6.49
CA TRP A 134 5.09 -10.83 6.73
C TRP A 134 4.13 -9.82 6.13
N LEU A 135 3.73 -10.04 4.87
CA LEU A 135 2.78 -9.16 4.19
C LEU A 135 1.40 -9.19 4.85
N LYS A 136 0.91 -10.37 5.24
CA LYS A 136 -0.36 -10.47 5.96
C LYS A 136 -0.33 -9.67 7.25
N LYS A 137 0.76 -9.75 8.00
CA LYS A 137 0.93 -9.01 9.24
C LYS A 137 0.91 -7.49 9.00
N ILE A 138 1.57 -7.03 7.94
CA ILE A 138 1.59 -5.61 7.56
C ILE A 138 0.17 -5.13 7.23
N PHE A 139 -0.55 -5.88 6.41
CA PHE A 139 -1.90 -5.49 5.99
C PHE A 139 -2.94 -5.65 7.11
N ASP A 140 -2.75 -6.59 8.04
CA ASP A 140 -3.60 -6.69 9.22
C ASP A 140 -3.45 -5.45 10.10
N TYR A 141 -2.22 -5.00 10.33
CA TYR A 141 -1.95 -3.76 11.06
C TYR A 141 -2.59 -2.57 10.36
N ARG A 142 -2.41 -2.49 9.04
CA ARG A 142 -2.98 -1.41 8.22
C ARG A 142 -4.49 -1.35 8.37
N ALA A 143 -5.18 -2.48 8.27
CA ALA A 143 -6.64 -2.55 8.39
C ALA A 143 -7.11 -2.09 9.78
N ALA A 144 -6.41 -2.52 10.83
CA ALA A 144 -6.74 -2.14 12.20
C ALA A 144 -6.56 -0.64 12.43
N MET A 145 -5.47 -0.05 11.89
CA MET A 145 -5.22 1.37 12.03
C MET A 145 -6.20 2.22 11.22
N ILE A 146 -6.56 1.77 10.03
CA ILE A 146 -7.58 2.44 9.21
C ILE A 146 -8.91 2.47 9.97
N ALA A 147 -9.30 1.34 10.56
CA ALA A 147 -10.53 1.26 11.34
C ALA A 147 -10.52 2.28 12.49
N ARG A 148 -9.41 2.38 13.22
CA ARG A 148 -9.28 3.32 14.32
C ARG A 148 -9.32 4.78 13.88
N LEU A 149 -8.62 5.10 12.79
CA LEU A 149 -8.53 6.48 12.30
C LEU A 149 -9.83 6.95 11.64
N MET A 150 -10.59 6.02 11.08
CA MET A 150 -11.82 6.33 10.34
C MET A 150 -13.10 6.17 11.15
N GLU A 151 -13.01 5.69 12.38
CA GLU A 151 -14.18 5.66 13.27
C GLU A 151 -14.65 7.08 13.57
N ALA A 152 -15.96 7.25 13.65
CA ALA A 152 -16.58 8.53 13.88
C ALA A 152 -16.27 9.09 15.27
#